data_178013e72b7a4755417efba47f4df87c
#
_entry.id   178013e72b7a4755417efba47f4df87c
#
_cell.length_a   1.000
_cell.length_b   1.000
_cell.length_c   1.000
_cell.angle_alpha   90.00
_cell.angle_beta   90.00
_cell.angle_gamma   90.00
#
_symmetry.space_group_name_H-M   'P 1'
#
loop_
_entity.id
_entity.type
_entity.pdbx_description
1 polymer ?
#
loop_
_entity_poly.entity_id
_entity_poly.type
_entity_poly.pdbx_seq_one_letter_code
_entity_poly.pdbx_strand_id
1 'polypeptide(L)'
;MTDDQNSWVIFFRHPSWVYSMNELVSGFIQAIQLILSFDPALYEIIFLSLRVSGIALFISIVVGVPVGAALGLSRVRARGFITALLYTGMGLPPVVVGLFVYLMLSRSGPFGELAWLFTPNAMIVAQVIIALPLVTGLTMSAVQSVDPALRLQVRSLGATRWQETWAVLRDARIGVVAAIVAAFGGIISEVGAVMLVGGNIEGKTRVLTTAIVLNTRTGDFVLAMALGIILLALAF
;
A
#
# COMPACT_ATOMS: atom_id res chain seq x y z
N MET A 1 47.80 -26.72 16.60
CA MET A 1 46.50 -27.30 16.23
C MET A 1 45.65 -27.27 17.47
N THR A 2 45.13 -26.13 17.80
CA THR A 2 44.22 -25.87 18.93
C THR A 2 43.56 -24.51 18.74
N ASP A 3 42.29 -24.51 18.92
CA ASP A 3 41.47 -23.36 19.35
C ASP A 3 40.90 -22.41 18.32
N ASP A 4 40.02 -22.94 17.48
CA ASP A 4 39.12 -22.11 16.69
C ASP A 4 37.62 -22.44 16.99
N GLN A 5 37.32 -22.89 18.19
CA GLN A 5 35.94 -23.22 18.61
C GLN A 5 35.20 -22.10 19.38
N ASN A 6 35.88 -20.98 19.67
CA ASN A 6 35.27 -19.92 20.50
C ASN A 6 34.87 -18.65 19.76
N SER A 7 35.02 -18.58 18.46
CA SER A 7 34.63 -17.40 17.69
C SER A 7 33.11 -17.17 17.63
N TRP A 8 32.29 -18.23 17.75
CA TRP A 8 30.83 -18.14 17.74
C TRP A 8 30.22 -17.71 19.09
N VAL A 9 30.93 -17.85 20.18
CA VAL A 9 30.45 -17.50 21.53
C VAL A 9 30.52 -16.00 21.79
N ILE A 10 31.35 -15.26 21.04
CA ILE A 10 31.48 -13.81 21.20
C ILE A 10 30.28 -13.07 20.59
N PHE A 11 29.59 -13.66 19.60
CA PHE A 11 28.42 -13.06 18.96
C PHE A 11 27.17 -13.02 19.84
N PHE A 12 27.07 -13.88 20.86
CA PHE A 12 25.93 -13.96 21.76
C PHE A 12 26.14 -13.31 23.14
N ARG A 13 27.25 -12.63 23.37
CA ARG A 13 27.60 -12.12 24.70
C ARG A 13 27.31 -10.65 24.97
N HIS A 14 26.58 -9.96 24.10
CA HIS A 14 26.05 -8.63 24.42
C HIS A 14 24.50 -8.67 24.38
N PRO A 15 23.84 -8.62 25.55
CA PRO A 15 22.39 -8.46 25.61
C PRO A 15 21.97 -7.00 25.37
N SER A 16 22.63 -6.30 24.44
CA SER A 16 22.25 -4.94 24.03
C SER A 16 21.02 -4.88 23.13
N TRP A 17 20.40 -6.01 22.84
CA TRP A 17 19.20 -6.11 22.01
C TRP A 17 17.89 -6.12 22.79
N VAL A 18 17.94 -6.19 24.11
CA VAL A 18 16.76 -6.01 24.94
C VAL A 18 16.54 -4.51 25.08
N TYR A 19 15.80 -3.93 24.14
CA TYR A 19 15.25 -2.59 24.34
C TYR A 19 14.49 -2.58 25.64
N SER A 20 14.94 -1.79 26.59
CA SER A 20 14.25 -1.69 27.88
C SER A 20 12.85 -1.10 27.65
N MET A 21 11.90 -1.43 28.50
CA MET A 21 10.57 -0.78 28.47
C MET A 21 10.69 0.75 28.45
N ASN A 22 11.78 1.28 29.01
CA ASN A 22 12.07 2.72 29.00
C ASN A 22 12.31 3.26 27.60
N GLU A 23 12.96 2.48 26.68
CA GLU A 23 13.19 2.93 25.30
C GLU A 23 11.91 2.93 24.47
N LEU A 24 11.00 1.99 24.71
CA LEU A 24 9.66 1.98 24.10
C LEU A 24 8.84 3.20 24.56
N VAL A 25 8.85 3.48 25.85
CA VAL A 25 8.16 4.65 26.42
C VAL A 25 8.78 5.95 25.92
N SER A 26 10.12 6.05 25.86
CA SER A 26 10.81 7.23 25.32
C SER A 26 10.51 7.46 23.84
N GLY A 27 10.45 6.39 23.04
CA GLY A 27 10.04 6.45 21.62
C GLY A 27 8.62 6.97 21.44
N PHE A 28 7.69 6.53 22.31
CA PHE A 28 6.32 7.02 22.29
C PHE A 28 6.21 8.51 22.67
N ILE A 29 6.90 8.91 23.74
CA ILE A 29 6.97 10.32 24.17
C ILE A 29 7.59 11.18 23.06
N GLN A 30 8.67 10.72 22.44
CA GLN A 30 9.33 11.44 21.37
C GLN A 30 8.46 11.52 20.10
N ALA A 31 7.66 10.49 19.78
CA ALA A 31 6.68 10.55 18.70
C ALA A 31 5.68 11.69 18.92
N ILE A 32 5.13 11.79 20.14
CA ILE A 32 4.21 12.86 20.51
C ILE A 32 4.90 14.23 20.43
N GLN A 33 6.12 14.34 20.94
CA GLN A 33 6.88 15.59 20.88
C GLN A 33 7.18 16.03 19.44
N LEU A 34 7.57 15.09 18.56
CA LEU A 34 7.80 15.36 17.13
C LEU A 34 6.54 15.84 16.42
N ILE A 35 5.39 15.24 16.72
CA ILE A 35 4.11 15.69 16.16
C ILE A 35 3.78 17.11 16.65
N LEU A 36 3.98 17.38 17.94
CA LEU A 36 3.65 18.66 18.54
C LEU A 36 4.67 19.77 18.24
N SER A 37 5.90 19.42 17.88
CA SER A 37 6.96 20.40 17.53
C SER A 37 6.77 21.02 16.15
N PHE A 38 5.82 20.51 15.34
CA PHE A 38 5.59 20.96 13.97
C PHE A 38 6.86 20.95 13.11
N ASP A 39 7.73 19.94 13.30
CA ASP A 39 8.96 19.80 12.51
C ASP A 39 8.64 19.76 11.00
N PRO A 40 9.11 20.73 10.21
CA PRO A 40 8.81 20.79 8.78
C PRO A 40 9.23 19.53 8.01
N ALA A 41 10.36 18.91 8.37
CA ALA A 41 10.86 17.71 7.70
C ALA A 41 9.95 16.50 7.97
N LEU A 42 9.43 16.37 9.18
CA LEU A 42 8.46 15.33 9.51
C LEU A 42 7.16 15.51 8.73
N TYR A 43 6.61 16.72 8.70
CA TYR A 43 5.36 17.00 8.00
C TYR A 43 5.50 16.82 6.48
N GLU A 44 6.66 17.14 5.91
CA GLU A 44 6.96 16.86 4.50
C GLU A 44 6.87 15.36 4.20
N ILE A 45 7.48 14.52 5.03
CA ILE A 45 7.44 13.06 4.91
C ILE A 45 6.00 12.53 5.04
N ILE A 46 5.23 13.03 6.02
CA ILE A 46 3.83 12.65 6.22
C ILE A 46 2.99 13.04 5.01
N PHE A 47 3.10 14.31 4.59
CA PHE A 47 2.33 14.82 3.45
C PHE A 47 2.66 14.08 2.15
N LEU A 48 3.93 13.81 1.90
CA LEU A 48 4.35 13.05 0.73
C LEU A 48 3.81 11.61 0.77
N SER A 49 3.84 10.95 1.93
CA SER A 49 3.27 9.61 2.11
C SER A 49 1.78 9.58 1.79
N LEU A 50 1.02 10.53 2.37
CA LEU A 50 -0.43 10.65 2.13
C LEU A 50 -0.74 11.03 0.68
N ARG A 51 0.03 11.94 0.09
CA ARG A 51 -0.13 12.35 -1.30
C ARG A 51 0.07 11.19 -2.26
N VAL A 52 1.16 10.45 -2.11
CA VAL A 52 1.49 9.33 -3.01
C VAL A 52 0.45 8.23 -2.86
N SER A 53 0.18 7.76 -1.63
CA SER A 53 -0.80 6.70 -1.38
C SER A 53 -2.24 7.15 -1.65
N GLY A 54 -2.58 8.39 -1.34
CA GLY A 54 -3.92 8.95 -1.61
C GLY A 54 -4.22 9.05 -3.10
N ILE A 55 -3.28 9.54 -3.92
CA ILE A 55 -3.46 9.60 -5.38
C ILE A 55 -3.53 8.19 -5.97
N ALA A 56 -2.66 7.27 -5.55
CA ALA A 56 -2.67 5.89 -6.02
C ALA A 56 -4.00 5.19 -5.67
N LEU A 57 -4.48 5.37 -4.44
CA LEU A 57 -5.77 4.85 -4.01
C LEU A 57 -6.93 5.45 -4.81
N PHE A 58 -6.94 6.76 -4.99
CA PHE A 58 -7.97 7.44 -5.77
C PHE A 58 -8.07 6.90 -7.19
N ILE A 59 -6.95 6.76 -7.89
CA ILE A 59 -6.91 6.16 -9.24
C ILE A 59 -7.44 4.73 -9.20
N SER A 60 -7.02 3.94 -8.20
CA SER A 60 -7.45 2.56 -8.03
C SER A 60 -8.94 2.43 -7.72
N ILE A 61 -9.53 3.37 -7.00
CA ILE A 61 -10.99 3.44 -6.75
C ILE A 61 -11.74 3.78 -8.04
N VAL A 62 -11.33 4.85 -8.71
CA VAL A 62 -12.01 5.34 -9.93
C VAL A 62 -12.04 4.29 -11.03
N VAL A 63 -11.00 3.48 -11.14
CA VAL A 63 -10.91 2.39 -12.14
C VAL A 63 -11.40 1.06 -11.55
N GLY A 64 -10.92 0.70 -10.38
CA GLY A 64 -11.12 -0.63 -9.79
C GLY A 64 -12.55 -0.90 -9.35
N VAL A 65 -13.26 0.09 -8.76
CA VAL A 65 -14.64 -0.12 -8.32
C VAL A 65 -15.59 -0.32 -9.50
N PRO A 66 -15.59 0.51 -10.56
CA PRO A 66 -16.43 0.25 -11.73
C PRO A 66 -16.11 -1.07 -12.44
N VAL A 67 -14.82 -1.39 -12.60
CA VAL A 67 -14.39 -2.64 -13.24
C VAL A 67 -14.79 -3.84 -12.37
N GLY A 68 -14.56 -3.80 -11.06
CA GLY A 68 -14.95 -4.85 -10.13
C GLY A 68 -16.47 -5.07 -10.11
N ALA A 69 -17.25 -3.99 -10.10
CA ALA A 69 -18.70 -4.07 -10.19
C ALA A 69 -19.16 -4.70 -11.51
N ALA A 70 -18.59 -4.24 -12.64
CA ALA A 70 -18.92 -4.80 -13.96
C ALA A 70 -18.60 -6.30 -14.04
N LEU A 71 -17.44 -6.73 -13.54
CA LEU A 71 -17.03 -8.13 -13.47
C LEU A 71 -17.93 -8.95 -12.53
N GLY A 72 -18.30 -8.40 -11.39
CA GLY A 72 -19.21 -9.03 -10.42
C GLY A 72 -20.60 -9.29 -11.00
N LEU A 73 -21.12 -8.34 -11.79
CA LEU A 73 -22.44 -8.41 -12.40
C LEU A 73 -22.49 -9.18 -13.71
N SER A 74 -21.37 -9.31 -14.43
CA SER A 74 -21.32 -9.90 -15.76
C SER A 74 -21.25 -11.45 -15.71
N ARG A 75 -21.78 -12.08 -16.77
CA ARG A 75 -21.67 -13.53 -17.03
C ARG A 75 -20.70 -13.79 -18.18
N VAL A 76 -19.52 -13.15 -18.17
CA VAL A 76 -18.52 -13.30 -19.24
C VAL A 76 -17.93 -14.72 -19.20
N ARG A 77 -17.82 -15.39 -20.37
CA ARG A 77 -17.19 -16.72 -20.48
C ARG A 77 -15.75 -16.76 -19.95
N ALA A 78 -14.99 -15.67 -20.10
CA ALA A 78 -13.61 -15.53 -19.60
C ALA A 78 -13.51 -15.17 -18.11
N ARG A 79 -14.62 -15.16 -17.36
CA ARG A 79 -14.66 -14.73 -15.96
C ARG A 79 -13.65 -15.48 -15.08
N GLY A 80 -13.53 -16.81 -15.25
CA GLY A 80 -12.57 -17.62 -14.48
C GLY A 80 -11.12 -17.15 -14.67
N PHE A 81 -10.73 -16.87 -15.90
CA PHE A 81 -9.39 -16.36 -16.22
C PHE A 81 -9.16 -14.96 -15.65
N ILE A 82 -10.11 -14.03 -15.82
CA ILE A 82 -10.01 -12.68 -15.28
C ILE A 82 -9.93 -12.71 -13.75
N THR A 83 -10.74 -13.55 -13.10
CA THR A 83 -10.71 -13.72 -11.63
C THR A 83 -9.37 -14.29 -11.19
N ALA A 84 -8.83 -15.28 -11.87
CA ALA A 84 -7.50 -15.82 -11.58
C ALA A 84 -6.41 -14.76 -11.73
N LEU A 85 -6.47 -13.94 -12.81
CA LEU A 85 -5.53 -12.84 -13.02
C LEU A 85 -5.60 -11.79 -11.91
N LEU A 86 -6.81 -11.42 -11.47
CA LEU A 86 -6.99 -10.48 -10.35
C LEU A 86 -6.42 -11.04 -9.05
N TYR A 87 -6.72 -12.30 -8.71
CA TYR A 87 -6.19 -12.91 -7.48
C TYR A 87 -4.67 -13.10 -7.53
N THR A 88 -4.12 -13.45 -8.70
CA THR A 88 -2.67 -13.46 -8.89
C THR A 88 -2.08 -12.05 -8.71
N GLY A 89 -2.75 -11.02 -9.26
CA GLY A 89 -2.37 -9.63 -9.08
C GLY A 89 -2.37 -9.17 -7.62
N MET A 90 -3.34 -9.65 -6.82
CA MET A 90 -3.39 -9.37 -5.36
C MET A 90 -2.23 -10.04 -4.60
N GLY A 91 -1.72 -11.16 -5.09
CA GLY A 91 -0.61 -11.91 -4.49
C GLY A 91 0.76 -11.55 -5.05
N LEU A 92 0.88 -10.60 -5.98
CA LEU A 92 2.17 -10.20 -6.54
C LEU A 92 3.09 -9.64 -5.46
N PRO A 93 4.35 -10.13 -5.37
CA PRO A 93 5.32 -9.53 -4.46
C PRO A 93 5.57 -8.06 -4.83
N PRO A 94 5.34 -7.11 -3.92
CA PRO A 94 5.48 -5.68 -4.24
C PRO A 94 6.87 -5.29 -4.76
N VAL A 95 7.92 -5.94 -4.27
CA VAL A 95 9.30 -5.73 -4.76
C VAL A 95 9.42 -6.06 -6.26
N VAL A 96 8.73 -7.11 -6.73
CA VAL A 96 8.72 -7.47 -8.16
C VAL A 96 7.99 -6.41 -8.99
N VAL A 97 6.88 -5.88 -8.47
CA VAL A 97 6.18 -4.74 -9.10
C VAL A 97 7.08 -3.52 -9.17
N GLY A 98 7.78 -3.19 -8.07
CA GLY A 98 8.74 -2.10 -8.04
C GLY A 98 9.86 -2.28 -9.06
N LEU A 99 10.43 -3.48 -9.17
CA LEU A 99 11.46 -3.78 -10.17
C LEU A 99 10.93 -3.64 -11.60
N PHE A 100 9.72 -4.12 -11.86
CA PHE A 100 9.08 -3.97 -13.18
C PHE A 100 8.90 -2.50 -13.54
N VAL A 101 8.34 -1.69 -12.64
CA VAL A 101 8.16 -0.25 -12.86
C VAL A 101 9.51 0.46 -13.02
N TYR A 102 10.51 0.08 -12.22
CA TYR A 102 11.87 0.60 -12.35
C TYR A 102 12.42 0.36 -13.77
N LEU A 103 12.33 -0.87 -14.28
CA LEU A 103 12.82 -1.20 -15.63
C LEU A 103 12.04 -0.46 -16.72
N MET A 104 10.72 -0.31 -16.58
CA MET A 104 9.89 0.42 -17.52
C MET A 104 10.22 1.92 -17.58
N LEU A 105 10.54 2.53 -16.43
CA LEU A 105 10.82 3.97 -16.29
C LEU A 105 12.32 4.30 -16.35
N SER A 106 13.20 3.30 -16.41
CA SER A 106 14.65 3.51 -16.55
C SER A 106 14.99 4.20 -17.87
N ARG A 107 16.14 4.85 -17.94
CA ARG A 107 16.58 5.56 -19.18
C ARG A 107 16.61 4.66 -20.43
N SER A 108 16.87 3.39 -20.25
CA SER A 108 16.85 2.36 -21.32
C SER A 108 15.50 1.69 -21.48
N GLY A 109 14.53 1.99 -20.64
CA GLY A 109 13.18 1.43 -20.68
C GLY A 109 12.25 2.15 -21.64
N PRO A 110 11.11 1.54 -21.98
CA PRO A 110 10.16 2.06 -22.96
C PRO A 110 9.54 3.42 -22.57
N PHE A 111 9.51 3.75 -21.27
CA PHE A 111 8.98 5.00 -20.72
C PHE A 111 10.07 5.90 -20.11
N GLY A 112 11.34 5.68 -20.45
CA GLY A 112 12.47 6.44 -19.93
C GLY A 112 12.43 7.93 -20.24
N GLU A 113 11.81 8.31 -21.37
CA GLU A 113 11.64 9.72 -21.78
C GLU A 113 10.78 10.54 -20.79
N LEU A 114 9.90 9.88 -20.00
CA LEU A 114 9.08 10.56 -18.99
C LEU A 114 9.92 11.09 -17.82
N ALA A 115 11.14 10.57 -17.61
CA ALA A 115 12.03 10.96 -16.52
C ALA A 115 11.34 10.87 -15.12
N TRP A 116 10.43 9.91 -14.93
CA TRP A 116 9.67 9.75 -13.70
C TRP A 116 10.39 8.95 -12.62
N LEU A 117 11.40 8.17 -12.99
CA LEU A 117 12.18 7.39 -12.02
C LEU A 117 12.78 8.30 -10.95
N PHE A 118 12.72 7.86 -9.69
CA PHE A 118 13.11 8.64 -8.51
C PHE A 118 12.29 9.93 -8.30
N THR A 119 11.03 9.88 -8.69
CA THR A 119 10.04 10.92 -8.41
C THR A 119 8.79 10.34 -7.74
N PRO A 120 7.94 11.17 -7.11
CA PRO A 120 6.66 10.72 -6.57
C PRO A 120 5.75 10.04 -7.61
N ASN A 121 5.86 10.42 -8.89
CA ASN A 121 5.06 9.82 -9.96
C ASN A 121 5.36 8.33 -10.14
N ALA A 122 6.63 7.92 -10.11
CA ALA A 122 7.00 6.51 -10.17
C ALA A 122 6.44 5.72 -8.99
N MET A 123 6.46 6.32 -7.80
CA MET A 123 5.89 5.71 -6.58
C MET A 123 4.38 5.52 -6.72
N ILE A 124 3.66 6.53 -7.23
CA ILE A 124 2.22 6.45 -7.51
C ILE A 124 1.92 5.32 -8.50
N VAL A 125 2.66 5.22 -9.60
CA VAL A 125 2.48 4.14 -10.60
C VAL A 125 2.64 2.76 -9.95
N ALA A 126 3.71 2.55 -9.17
CA ALA A 126 3.93 1.28 -8.50
C ALA A 126 2.80 0.94 -7.52
N GLN A 127 2.35 1.91 -6.73
CA GLN A 127 1.24 1.73 -5.78
C GLN A 127 -0.11 1.49 -6.48
N VAL A 128 -0.37 2.11 -7.63
CA VAL A 128 -1.58 1.84 -8.44
C VAL A 128 -1.57 0.39 -8.93
N ILE A 129 -0.45 -0.12 -9.43
CA ILE A 129 -0.34 -1.51 -9.90
C ILE A 129 -0.61 -2.50 -8.76
N ILE A 130 -0.22 -2.18 -7.53
CA ILE A 130 -0.46 -3.01 -6.33
C ILE A 130 -1.93 -2.90 -5.87
N ALA A 131 -2.46 -1.69 -5.78
CA ALA A 131 -3.79 -1.43 -5.23
C ALA A 131 -4.93 -1.81 -6.17
N LEU A 132 -4.75 -1.64 -7.48
CA LEU A 132 -5.82 -1.82 -8.48
C LEU A 132 -6.41 -3.24 -8.48
N PRO A 133 -5.61 -4.33 -8.51
CA PRO A 133 -6.15 -5.69 -8.42
C PRO A 133 -6.91 -5.91 -7.11
N LEU A 134 -6.43 -5.36 -6.00
CA LEU A 134 -7.03 -5.51 -4.68
C LEU A 134 -8.40 -4.83 -4.62
N VAL A 135 -8.49 -3.56 -5.01
CA VAL A 135 -9.77 -2.82 -5.08
C VAL A 135 -10.73 -3.53 -6.02
N THR A 136 -10.26 -3.92 -7.22
CA THR A 136 -11.11 -4.56 -8.24
C THR A 136 -11.61 -5.92 -7.78
N GLY A 137 -10.73 -6.78 -7.27
CA GLY A 137 -11.07 -8.14 -6.87
C GLY A 137 -11.98 -8.18 -5.66
N LEU A 138 -11.71 -7.37 -4.63
CA LEU A 138 -12.57 -7.30 -3.44
C LEU A 138 -13.92 -6.65 -3.75
N THR A 139 -13.98 -5.61 -4.60
CA THR A 139 -15.25 -5.03 -5.07
C THR A 139 -16.06 -6.05 -5.87
N MET A 140 -15.42 -6.81 -6.77
CA MET A 140 -16.06 -7.90 -7.49
C MET A 140 -16.67 -8.92 -6.54
N SER A 141 -15.93 -9.34 -5.51
CA SER A 141 -16.40 -10.27 -4.49
C SER A 141 -17.58 -9.71 -3.70
N ALA A 142 -17.50 -8.45 -3.27
CA ALA A 142 -18.57 -7.76 -2.56
C ALA A 142 -19.88 -7.67 -3.38
N VAL A 143 -19.76 -7.36 -4.67
CA VAL A 143 -20.91 -7.31 -5.59
C VAL A 143 -21.51 -8.70 -5.82
N GLN A 144 -20.69 -9.76 -5.82
CA GLN A 144 -21.16 -11.14 -5.99
C GLN A 144 -21.88 -11.69 -4.76
N SER A 145 -21.61 -11.17 -3.57
CA SER A 145 -22.25 -11.57 -2.32
C SER A 145 -23.67 -10.97 -2.16
N VAL A 146 -24.05 -10.00 -2.98
CA VAL A 146 -25.41 -9.41 -2.96
C VAL A 146 -26.43 -10.43 -3.46
N ASP A 147 -27.56 -10.50 -2.75
CA ASP A 147 -28.66 -11.41 -3.10
C ASP A 147 -29.13 -11.19 -4.56
N PRO A 148 -29.13 -12.23 -5.40
CA PRO A 148 -29.66 -12.16 -6.76
C PRO A 148 -31.11 -11.66 -6.84
N ALA A 149 -31.89 -11.86 -5.78
CA ALA A 149 -33.28 -11.39 -5.72
C ALA A 149 -33.38 -9.86 -5.84
N LEU A 150 -32.42 -9.10 -5.26
CA LEU A 150 -32.37 -7.65 -5.41
C LEU A 150 -32.32 -7.24 -6.89
N ARG A 151 -31.48 -7.91 -7.68
CA ARG A 151 -31.35 -7.62 -9.11
C ARG A 151 -32.64 -7.87 -9.88
N LEU A 152 -33.34 -8.96 -9.56
CA LEU A 152 -34.64 -9.29 -10.17
C LEU A 152 -35.69 -8.26 -9.79
N GLN A 153 -35.77 -7.85 -8.53
CA GLN A 153 -36.71 -6.83 -8.04
C GLN A 153 -36.49 -5.49 -8.75
N VAL A 154 -35.25 -5.00 -8.81
CA VAL A 154 -34.93 -3.71 -9.45
C VAL A 154 -35.28 -3.74 -10.95
N ARG A 155 -34.98 -4.85 -11.62
CA ARG A 155 -35.35 -5.03 -13.05
C ARG A 155 -36.84 -5.11 -13.28
N SER A 156 -37.59 -5.77 -12.41
CA SER A 156 -39.06 -5.85 -12.55
C SER A 156 -39.75 -4.49 -12.40
N LEU A 157 -39.06 -3.54 -11.70
CA LEU A 157 -39.49 -2.14 -11.60
C LEU A 157 -39.07 -1.28 -12.80
N GLY A 158 -38.49 -1.88 -13.86
CA GLY A 158 -38.10 -1.17 -15.09
C GLY A 158 -36.76 -0.46 -15.01
N ALA A 159 -35.89 -0.78 -14.03
CA ALA A 159 -34.60 -0.15 -13.90
C ALA A 159 -33.64 -0.43 -15.09
N THR A 160 -32.91 0.58 -15.51
CA THR A 160 -31.86 0.46 -16.47
C THR A 160 -30.66 -0.30 -15.89
N ARG A 161 -29.73 -0.79 -16.74
CA ARG A 161 -28.52 -1.49 -16.29
C ARG A 161 -27.65 -0.63 -15.35
N TRP A 162 -27.61 0.67 -15.56
CA TRP A 162 -26.90 1.59 -14.68
C TRP A 162 -27.55 1.70 -13.29
N GLN A 163 -28.88 1.82 -13.27
CA GLN A 163 -29.64 1.84 -12.02
C GLN A 163 -29.52 0.52 -11.25
N GLU A 164 -29.53 -0.62 -11.94
CA GLU A 164 -29.27 -1.94 -11.34
C GLU A 164 -27.85 -1.98 -10.72
N THR A 165 -26.82 -1.56 -11.47
CA THR A 165 -25.44 -1.54 -10.97
C THR A 165 -25.31 -0.67 -9.71
N TRP A 166 -25.94 0.51 -9.74
CA TRP A 166 -25.93 1.43 -8.60
C TRP A 166 -26.65 0.86 -7.37
N ALA A 167 -27.81 0.21 -7.57
CA ALA A 167 -28.54 -0.45 -6.48
C ALA A 167 -27.72 -1.57 -5.84
N VAL A 168 -27.05 -2.40 -6.65
CA VAL A 168 -26.18 -3.47 -6.15
C VAL A 168 -24.95 -2.90 -5.44
N LEU A 169 -24.29 -1.87 -5.97
CA LEU A 169 -23.15 -1.22 -5.30
C LEU A 169 -23.56 -0.58 -3.97
N ARG A 170 -24.76 -0.02 -3.90
CA ARG A 170 -25.29 0.54 -2.66
C ARG A 170 -25.53 -0.54 -1.60
N ASP A 171 -25.96 -1.71 -1.98
CA ASP A 171 -26.13 -2.86 -1.10
C ASP A 171 -24.77 -3.44 -0.69
N ALA A 172 -23.83 -3.56 -1.64
CA ALA A 172 -22.46 -4.02 -1.43
C ALA A 172 -21.54 -3.00 -0.73
N ARG A 173 -22.03 -1.81 -0.35
CA ARG A 173 -21.22 -0.66 0.10
C ARG A 173 -20.23 -0.99 1.20
N ILE A 174 -20.60 -1.83 2.17
CA ILE A 174 -19.73 -2.21 3.28
C ILE A 174 -18.51 -2.98 2.76
N GLY A 175 -18.74 -3.95 1.85
CA GLY A 175 -17.65 -4.69 1.21
C GLY A 175 -16.77 -3.83 0.30
N VAL A 176 -17.37 -2.85 -0.41
CA VAL A 176 -16.60 -1.88 -1.22
C VAL A 176 -15.73 -0.97 -0.35
N VAL A 177 -16.28 -0.47 0.77
CA VAL A 177 -15.49 0.32 1.73
C VAL A 177 -14.37 -0.51 2.33
N ALA A 178 -14.64 -1.76 2.72
CA ALA A 178 -13.62 -2.68 3.21
C ALA A 178 -12.51 -2.93 2.18
N ALA A 179 -12.85 -3.04 0.88
CA ALA A 179 -11.88 -3.16 -0.20
C ALA A 179 -10.96 -1.93 -0.30
N ILE A 180 -11.53 -0.73 -0.18
CA ILE A 180 -10.80 0.54 -0.21
C ILE A 180 -9.86 0.67 0.99
N VAL A 181 -10.35 0.36 2.20
CA VAL A 181 -9.55 0.40 3.43
C VAL A 181 -8.40 -0.61 3.38
N ALA A 182 -8.67 -1.84 2.94
CA ALA A 182 -7.64 -2.87 2.78
C ALA A 182 -6.56 -2.46 1.76
N ALA A 183 -6.97 -1.86 0.63
CA ALA A 183 -6.03 -1.35 -0.37
C ALA A 183 -5.19 -0.19 0.18
N PHE A 184 -5.80 0.75 0.90
CA PHE A 184 -5.07 1.86 1.52
C PHE A 184 -4.04 1.36 2.52
N GLY A 185 -4.43 0.49 3.45
CA GLY A 185 -3.51 -0.10 4.43
C GLY A 185 -2.34 -0.83 3.77
N GLY A 186 -2.62 -1.58 2.68
CA GLY A 186 -1.59 -2.27 1.90
C GLY A 186 -0.57 -1.33 1.27
N ILE A 187 -1.02 -0.27 0.60
CA ILE A 187 -0.10 0.64 -0.12
C ILE A 187 0.59 1.66 0.79
N ILE A 188 -0.05 2.13 1.89
CA ILE A 188 0.59 3.09 2.80
C ILE A 188 1.72 2.45 3.61
N SER A 189 1.63 1.13 3.85
CA SER A 189 2.65 0.34 4.54
C SER A 189 3.72 -0.22 3.60
N GLU A 190 3.61 0.01 2.28
CA GLU A 190 4.52 -0.56 1.29
C GLU A 190 5.91 0.09 1.35
N VAL A 191 6.93 -0.76 1.40
CA VAL A 191 8.35 -0.35 1.48
C VAL A 191 9.10 -0.69 0.21
N GLY A 192 8.99 -1.93 -0.25
CA GLY A 192 9.89 -2.52 -1.25
C GLY A 192 9.79 -1.86 -2.62
N ALA A 193 8.56 -1.78 -3.15
CA ALA A 193 8.31 -1.14 -4.44
C ALA A 193 8.66 0.36 -4.39
N VAL A 194 8.22 1.04 -3.33
CA VAL A 194 8.44 2.48 -3.14
C VAL A 194 9.93 2.81 -3.00
N MET A 195 10.69 1.98 -2.28
CA MET A 195 12.15 2.13 -2.14
C MET A 195 12.86 2.00 -3.49
N LEU A 196 12.47 1.00 -4.31
CA LEU A 196 13.10 0.76 -5.61
C LEU A 196 12.86 1.91 -6.60
N VAL A 197 11.62 2.38 -6.72
CA VAL A 197 11.28 3.39 -7.73
C VAL A 197 11.46 4.83 -7.23
N GLY A 198 11.43 5.04 -5.91
CA GLY A 198 11.58 6.36 -5.29
C GLY A 198 13.02 6.68 -4.86
N GLY A 199 13.81 5.67 -4.45
CA GLY A 199 15.21 5.86 -4.03
C GLY A 199 15.40 6.53 -2.67
N ASN A 200 14.34 6.76 -1.89
CA ASN A 200 14.39 7.37 -0.54
C ASN A 200 15.16 8.69 -0.45
N ILE A 201 14.98 9.56 -1.42
CA ILE A 201 15.69 10.84 -1.53
C ILE A 201 15.02 11.86 -0.59
N GLU A 202 15.82 12.49 0.29
CA GLU A 202 15.37 13.52 1.21
C GLU A 202 14.79 14.73 0.46
N GLY A 203 13.68 15.27 0.95
CA GLY A 203 12.99 16.40 0.32
C GLY A 203 12.31 16.07 -1.02
N LYS A 204 12.34 14.78 -1.49
CA LYS A 204 11.74 14.41 -2.80
C LYS A 204 10.88 13.16 -2.76
N THR A 205 11.41 12.04 -2.26
CA THR A 205 10.76 10.73 -2.34
C THR A 205 10.81 9.94 -1.05
N ARG A 206 11.36 10.55 0.03
CA ARG A 206 11.35 9.91 1.36
C ARG A 206 9.93 9.95 1.93
N VAL A 207 9.36 8.76 2.14
CA VAL A 207 8.06 8.55 2.78
C VAL A 207 8.23 7.88 4.14
N LEU A 208 7.18 7.81 4.95
CA LEU A 208 7.22 7.26 6.31
C LEU A 208 7.89 5.88 6.37
N THR A 209 7.47 4.96 5.51
CA THR A 209 7.99 3.58 5.49
C THR A 209 9.48 3.53 5.15
N THR A 210 9.93 4.31 4.17
CA THR A 210 11.35 4.35 3.78
C THR A 210 12.21 5.10 4.79
N ALA A 211 11.66 6.10 5.48
CA ALA A 211 12.31 6.78 6.60
C ALA A 211 12.49 5.85 7.81
N ILE A 212 11.49 5.03 8.15
CA ILE A 212 11.59 4.02 9.22
C ILE A 212 12.75 3.06 8.93
N VAL A 213 12.82 2.51 7.72
CA VAL A 213 13.90 1.60 7.32
C VAL A 213 15.28 2.27 7.39
N LEU A 214 15.38 3.52 6.94
CA LEU A 214 16.63 4.27 7.01
C LEU A 214 17.09 4.44 8.46
N ASN A 215 16.23 4.98 9.33
CA ASN A 215 16.57 5.26 10.73
C ASN A 215 16.88 3.97 11.51
N THR A 216 16.18 2.87 11.21
CA THR A 216 16.53 1.55 11.77
C THR A 216 17.93 1.11 11.37
N ARG A 217 18.32 1.32 10.10
CA ARG A 217 19.67 0.94 9.60
C ARG A 217 20.79 1.83 10.12
N THR A 218 20.50 3.10 10.41
CA THR A 218 21.46 4.05 11.00
C THR A 218 21.56 3.95 12.52
N GLY A 219 20.71 3.11 13.16
CA GLY A 219 20.70 2.90 14.61
C GLY A 219 19.87 3.92 15.39
N ASP A 220 19.17 4.83 14.71
CA ASP A 220 18.22 5.76 15.34
C ASP A 220 16.85 5.08 15.53
N PHE A 221 16.80 4.15 16.46
CA PHE A 221 15.58 3.37 16.74
C PHE A 221 14.48 4.21 17.36
N VAL A 222 14.83 5.27 18.07
CA VAL A 222 13.83 6.13 18.74
C VAL A 222 13.04 6.91 17.69
N LEU A 223 13.72 7.50 16.71
CA LEU A 223 13.05 8.16 15.58
C LEU A 223 12.29 7.15 14.70
N ALA A 224 12.87 5.97 14.46
CA ALA A 224 12.18 4.91 13.71
C ALA A 224 10.87 4.49 14.38
N MET A 225 10.85 4.33 15.71
CA MET A 225 9.64 4.03 16.47
C MET A 225 8.63 5.18 16.42
N ALA A 226 9.08 6.42 16.56
CA ALA A 226 8.23 7.59 16.47
C ALA A 226 7.50 7.65 15.11
N LEU A 227 8.24 7.47 14.00
CA LEU A 227 7.67 7.41 12.66
C LEU A 227 6.72 6.21 12.48
N GLY A 228 7.04 5.07 13.10
CA GLY A 228 6.19 3.88 13.09
C GLY A 228 4.84 4.11 13.79
N ILE A 229 4.84 4.79 14.93
CA ILE A 229 3.61 5.18 15.66
C ILE A 229 2.76 6.13 14.80
N ILE A 230 3.39 7.10 14.14
CA ILE A 230 2.70 8.02 13.23
C ILE A 230 2.08 7.24 12.05
N LEU A 231 2.83 6.31 11.46
CA LEU A 231 2.33 5.48 10.37
C LEU A 231 1.13 4.63 10.80
N LEU A 232 1.19 4.03 11.99
CA LEU A 232 0.08 3.29 12.57
C LEU A 232 -1.15 4.19 12.79
N ALA A 233 -0.96 5.39 13.34
CA ALA A 233 -2.06 6.34 13.55
C ALA A 233 -2.70 6.81 12.23
N LEU A 234 -1.96 6.83 11.12
CA LEU A 234 -2.48 7.18 9.80
C LEU A 234 -3.16 5.99 9.09
N ALA A 235 -2.76 4.77 9.44
CA ALA A 235 -3.33 3.55 8.84
C ALA A 235 -4.66 3.12 9.49
N PHE A 236 -4.93 3.59 10.72
CA PHE A 236 -6.17 3.35 11.47
C PHE A 236 -7.19 4.48 11.29
#